data_2828e31a5791137d41903961c6dd576a
#
_entry.id   2828e31a5791137d41903961c6dd576a
#
_cell.length_a   1.000
_cell.length_b   1.000
_cell.length_c   1.000
_cell.angle_alpha   90.00
_cell.angle_beta   90.00
_cell.angle_gamma   90.00
#
_symmetry.space_group_name_H-M   'P 1'
#
loop_
_entity.id
_entity.type
_entity.pdbx_description
1 polymer ?
#
loop_
_entity_poly.entity_id
_entity_poly.type
_entity_poly.pdbx_seq_one_letter_code
_entity_poly.pdbx_strand_id
1 'polypeptide(L)'
;MRRATEAVRALTAIALAEVLLVGGLLASFFHLGQKARAWRAAAMWRTSWMSREVIVLPAFIGLVALWWLSLYLQLGGPWATLLPAAVLLGAFALWYCTAMIYACLRFIQEWAHQLTIVNFTLIGLSSGMVLACALAALADEQAVLKTF
;
A
#
# COMPACT_ATOMS: atom_id res chain seq x y z
N MET A 1 28.40 10.72 -2.72
CA MET A 1 28.01 9.45 -3.39
C MET A 1 26.97 8.64 -2.58
N ARG A 2 27.19 8.29 -1.32
CA ARG A 2 26.25 7.47 -0.51
C ARG A 2 24.80 7.99 -0.48
N ARG A 3 24.59 9.28 -0.24
CA ARG A 3 23.23 9.89 -0.20
C ARG A 3 22.48 9.80 -1.54
N ALA A 4 23.19 9.93 -2.67
CA ALA A 4 22.57 9.82 -3.98
C ALA A 4 22.11 8.37 -4.28
N THR A 5 22.91 7.38 -3.90
CA THR A 5 22.55 5.96 -4.03
C THR A 5 21.37 5.57 -3.14
N GLU A 6 21.29 6.09 -1.92
CA GLU A 6 20.17 5.86 -1.01
C GLU A 6 18.88 6.49 -1.54
N ALA A 7 18.94 7.71 -2.09
CA ALA A 7 17.80 8.37 -2.70
C ALA A 7 17.26 7.60 -3.93
N VAL A 8 18.17 7.12 -4.79
CA VAL A 8 17.78 6.30 -5.96
C VAL A 8 17.13 4.99 -5.51
N ARG A 9 17.69 4.30 -4.50
CA ARG A 9 17.10 3.08 -3.95
C ARG A 9 15.69 3.32 -3.38
N ALA A 10 15.50 4.41 -2.64
CA ALA A 10 14.19 4.78 -2.11
C ALA A 10 13.18 5.08 -3.24
N LEU A 11 13.57 5.87 -4.23
CA LEU A 11 12.72 6.17 -5.39
C LEU A 11 12.31 4.93 -6.16
N THR A 12 13.24 3.99 -6.40
CA THR A 12 12.93 2.74 -7.12
C THR A 12 12.03 1.82 -6.30
N ALA A 13 12.24 1.70 -4.98
CA ALA A 13 11.41 0.89 -4.11
C ALA A 13 9.97 1.42 -4.04
N ILE A 14 9.79 2.75 -3.90
CA ILE A 14 8.46 3.38 -3.87
C ILE A 14 7.78 3.27 -5.24
N ALA A 15 8.51 3.46 -6.35
CA ALA A 15 7.96 3.28 -7.69
C ALA A 15 7.48 1.84 -7.92
N LEU A 16 8.22 0.84 -7.45
CA LEU A 16 7.81 -0.56 -7.54
C LEU A 16 6.55 -0.82 -6.69
N ALA A 17 6.50 -0.29 -5.47
CA ALA A 17 5.31 -0.38 -4.61
C ALA A 17 4.08 0.25 -5.31
N GLU A 18 4.25 1.40 -5.95
CA GLU A 18 3.19 2.08 -6.71
C GLU A 18 2.70 1.23 -7.87
N VAL A 19 3.60 0.64 -8.66
CA VAL A 19 3.26 -0.26 -9.77
C VAL A 19 2.45 -1.46 -9.27
N LEU A 20 2.83 -2.06 -8.14
CA LEU A 20 2.11 -3.18 -7.53
C LEU A 20 0.72 -2.76 -7.03
N LEU A 21 0.60 -1.59 -6.40
CA LEU A 21 -0.68 -1.06 -5.92
C LEU A 21 -1.64 -0.76 -7.08
N VAL A 22 -1.17 -0.07 -8.11
CA VAL A 22 -1.96 0.24 -9.31
C VAL A 22 -2.32 -1.05 -10.05
N GLY A 23 -1.38 -1.98 -10.20
CA GLY A 23 -1.61 -3.29 -10.81
C GLY A 23 -2.68 -4.10 -10.05
N GLY A 24 -2.63 -4.12 -8.73
CA GLY A 24 -3.64 -4.75 -7.87
C GLY A 24 -5.01 -4.11 -8.02
N LEU A 25 -5.09 -2.77 -8.05
CA LEU A 25 -6.34 -2.04 -8.28
C LEU A 25 -6.93 -2.35 -9.65
N LEU A 26 -6.11 -2.35 -10.70
CA LEU A 26 -6.55 -2.70 -12.06
C LEU A 26 -7.03 -4.15 -12.14
N ALA A 27 -6.28 -5.09 -11.57
CA ALA A 27 -6.68 -6.49 -11.52
C ALA A 27 -8.04 -6.66 -10.82
N SER A 28 -8.24 -5.97 -9.69
CA SER A 28 -9.51 -5.95 -8.96
C SER A 28 -10.66 -5.39 -9.84
N PHE A 29 -10.40 -4.29 -10.56
CA PHE A 29 -11.39 -3.70 -11.47
C PHE A 29 -11.78 -4.65 -12.61
N PHE A 30 -10.81 -5.36 -13.21
CA PHE A 30 -11.07 -6.32 -14.29
C PHE A 30 -11.86 -7.54 -13.81
N HIS A 31 -11.77 -7.87 -12.52
CA HIS A 31 -12.52 -8.96 -11.91
C HIS A 31 -14.00 -8.61 -11.64
N LEU A 32 -14.39 -7.33 -11.68
CA LEU A 32 -15.78 -6.92 -11.53
C LEU A 32 -16.66 -7.40 -12.71
N GLY A 33 -17.75 -8.07 -12.40
CA GLY A 33 -18.71 -8.53 -13.40
C GLY A 33 -19.44 -7.39 -14.14
N GLN A 34 -19.66 -6.24 -13.47
CA GLN A 34 -20.33 -5.06 -14.05
C GLN A 34 -19.48 -3.79 -13.88
N LYS A 35 -18.44 -3.64 -14.70
CA LYS A 35 -17.49 -2.53 -14.64
C LYS A 35 -18.11 -1.14 -14.76
N ALA A 36 -19.16 -0.99 -15.59
CA ALA A 36 -19.87 0.28 -15.76
C ALA A 36 -20.57 0.79 -14.48
N ARG A 37 -20.81 -0.10 -13.52
CA ARG A 37 -21.44 0.23 -12.23
C ARG A 37 -20.47 0.21 -11.06
N ALA A 38 -19.16 0.15 -11.30
CA ALA A 38 -18.11 0.09 -10.26
C ALA A 38 -18.19 1.24 -9.26
N TRP A 39 -18.59 2.44 -9.69
CA TRP A 39 -18.78 3.61 -8.83
C TRP A 39 -19.80 3.38 -7.69
N ARG A 40 -20.76 2.46 -7.90
CA ARG A 40 -21.74 2.10 -6.85
C ARG A 40 -21.11 1.40 -5.67
N ALA A 41 -19.93 0.77 -5.85
CA ALA A 41 -19.19 0.17 -4.76
C ALA A 41 -18.78 1.22 -3.71
N ALA A 42 -18.53 2.46 -4.11
CA ALA A 42 -18.19 3.56 -3.19
C ALA A 42 -19.44 4.21 -2.56
N ALA A 43 -20.64 4.03 -3.12
CA ALA A 43 -21.85 4.76 -2.69
C ALA A 43 -22.29 4.43 -1.26
N MET A 44 -22.02 3.23 -0.77
CA MET A 44 -22.44 2.74 0.55
C MET A 44 -21.37 2.91 1.64
N TRP A 45 -20.49 3.93 1.54
CA TRP A 45 -19.33 4.12 2.41
C TRP A 45 -19.67 4.26 3.91
N ARG A 46 -20.89 4.68 4.25
CA ARG A 46 -21.33 4.81 5.64
C ARG A 46 -21.61 3.47 6.31
N THR A 47 -22.03 2.46 5.56
CA THR A 47 -22.52 1.18 6.09
C THR A 47 -21.66 -0.01 5.70
N SER A 48 -20.88 0.09 4.61
CA SER A 48 -20.09 -1.02 4.06
C SER A 48 -18.58 -0.76 4.20
N TRP A 49 -17.87 -1.71 4.80
CA TRP A 49 -16.41 -1.67 4.90
C TRP A 49 -15.73 -1.84 3.54
N MET A 50 -16.29 -2.66 2.65
CA MET A 50 -15.81 -2.79 1.28
C MET A 50 -15.87 -1.43 0.54
N SER A 51 -16.94 -0.65 0.73
CA SER A 51 -17.05 0.68 0.13
C SER A 51 -15.99 1.65 0.66
N ARG A 52 -15.62 1.51 1.93
CA ARG A 52 -14.52 2.32 2.52
C ARG A 52 -13.18 1.92 1.92
N GLU A 53 -12.90 0.63 1.77
CA GLU A 53 -11.67 0.15 1.14
C GLU A 53 -11.54 0.66 -0.29
N VAL A 54 -12.63 0.61 -1.09
CA VAL A 54 -12.66 1.13 -2.47
C VAL A 54 -12.35 2.63 -2.55
N ILE A 55 -12.59 3.39 -1.48
CA ILE A 55 -12.23 4.82 -1.40
C ILE A 55 -10.80 4.99 -0.87
N VAL A 56 -10.44 4.25 0.18
CA VAL A 56 -9.14 4.38 0.86
C VAL A 56 -8.00 3.93 -0.04
N LEU A 57 -8.18 2.86 -0.82
CA LEU A 57 -7.11 2.34 -1.68
C LEU A 57 -6.66 3.34 -2.76
N PRO A 58 -7.54 3.95 -3.58
CA PRO A 58 -7.11 4.98 -4.53
C PRO A 58 -6.51 6.22 -3.84
N ALA A 59 -7.05 6.62 -2.69
CA ALA A 59 -6.49 7.72 -1.92
C ALA A 59 -5.07 7.41 -1.41
N PHE A 60 -4.84 6.17 -0.96
CA PHE A 60 -3.53 5.68 -0.54
C PHE A 60 -2.53 5.66 -1.71
N ILE A 61 -2.94 5.15 -2.88
CA ILE A 61 -2.14 5.20 -4.12
C ILE A 61 -1.75 6.65 -4.42
N GLY A 62 -2.69 7.59 -4.38
CA GLY A 62 -2.39 9.01 -4.57
C GLY A 62 -1.39 9.59 -3.56
N LEU A 63 -1.45 9.16 -2.29
CA LEU A 63 -0.48 9.57 -1.26
C LEU A 63 0.92 9.01 -1.53
N VAL A 64 1.04 7.76 -1.95
CA VAL A 64 2.32 7.14 -2.30
C VAL A 64 2.93 7.84 -3.52
N ALA A 65 2.12 8.13 -4.54
CA ALA A 65 2.54 8.89 -5.72
C ALA A 65 3.04 10.31 -5.36
N LEU A 66 2.32 11.01 -4.47
CA LEU A 66 2.73 12.33 -3.99
C LEU A 66 4.05 12.25 -3.20
N TRP A 67 4.23 11.22 -2.38
CA TRP A 67 5.49 11.02 -1.67
C TRP A 67 6.63 10.74 -2.63
N TRP A 68 6.44 9.86 -3.61
CA TRP A 68 7.43 9.60 -4.65
C TRP A 68 7.80 10.88 -5.42
N LEU A 69 6.80 11.67 -5.83
CA LEU A 69 6.99 12.92 -6.54
C LEU A 69 7.77 13.95 -5.69
N SER A 70 7.47 14.04 -4.39
CA SER A 70 8.18 14.95 -3.48
C SER A 70 9.66 14.62 -3.35
N LEU A 71 10.01 13.33 -3.33
CA LEU A 71 11.39 12.87 -3.31
C LEU A 71 12.09 13.13 -4.66
N TYR A 72 11.37 12.89 -5.76
CA TYR A 72 11.89 13.15 -7.11
C TYR A 72 12.20 14.64 -7.34
N LEU A 73 11.30 15.52 -6.90
CA LEU A 73 11.47 16.98 -6.98
C LEU A 73 12.36 17.54 -5.86
N GLN A 74 12.89 16.70 -4.98
CA GLN A 74 13.72 17.06 -3.84
C GLN A 74 13.07 18.15 -2.95
N LEU A 75 11.75 18.06 -2.75
CA LEU A 75 11.01 18.98 -1.89
C LEU A 75 11.42 18.77 -0.44
N GLY A 76 12.10 19.78 0.12
CA GLY A 76 12.53 19.80 1.51
C GLY A 76 11.46 20.32 2.48
N GLY A 77 11.85 20.54 3.74
CA GLY A 77 10.98 21.13 4.76
C GLY A 77 9.95 20.14 5.31
N PRO A 78 8.75 20.59 5.68
CA PRO A 78 7.76 19.76 6.37
C PRO A 78 7.26 18.57 5.53
N TRP A 79 7.31 18.65 4.22
CA TRP A 79 6.87 17.57 3.32
C TRP A 79 7.69 16.29 3.46
N ALA A 80 8.97 16.42 3.79
CA ALA A 80 9.87 15.29 3.99
C ALA A 80 9.47 14.38 5.17
N THR A 81 8.73 14.91 6.14
CA THR A 81 8.23 14.16 7.30
C THR A 81 6.74 13.89 7.25
N LEU A 82 5.94 14.82 6.74
CA LEU A 82 4.48 14.69 6.71
C LEU A 82 4.01 13.63 5.72
N LEU A 83 4.60 13.56 4.52
CA LEU A 83 4.18 12.60 3.50
C LEU A 83 4.46 11.14 3.90
N PRO A 84 5.67 10.76 4.37
CA PRO A 84 5.89 9.39 4.87
C PRO A 84 4.96 9.03 6.03
N ALA A 85 4.70 9.97 6.95
CA ALA A 85 3.78 9.76 8.06
C ALA A 85 2.33 9.55 7.56
N ALA A 86 1.88 10.35 6.59
CA ALA A 86 0.57 10.19 5.98
C ALA A 86 0.45 8.85 5.23
N VAL A 87 1.49 8.43 4.50
CA VAL A 87 1.53 7.11 3.83
C VAL A 87 1.46 5.99 4.86
N LEU A 88 2.19 6.08 5.96
CA LEU A 88 2.14 5.08 7.04
C LEU A 88 0.73 4.98 7.64
N LEU A 89 0.11 6.11 7.96
CA LEU A 89 -1.27 6.14 8.46
C LEU A 89 -2.27 5.60 7.43
N GLY A 90 -2.08 5.93 6.14
CA GLY A 90 -2.88 5.41 5.04
C GLY A 90 -2.78 3.88 4.90
N ALA A 91 -1.58 3.32 5.07
CA ALA A 91 -1.37 1.87 5.07
C ALA A 91 -2.13 1.17 6.21
N PHE A 92 -2.05 1.72 7.43
CA PHE A 92 -2.82 1.18 8.56
C PHE A 92 -4.33 1.32 8.35
N ALA A 93 -4.80 2.43 7.80
CA ALA A 93 -6.21 2.63 7.47
C ALA A 93 -6.69 1.61 6.44
N LEU A 94 -5.89 1.32 5.41
CA LEU A 94 -6.19 0.32 4.40
C LEU A 94 -6.27 -1.08 5.02
N TRP A 95 -5.25 -1.50 5.80
CA TRP A 95 -5.27 -2.80 6.50
C TRP A 95 -6.49 -2.94 7.41
N TYR A 96 -6.83 -1.87 8.14
CA TYR A 96 -8.00 -1.87 9.01
C TYR A 96 -9.30 -2.04 8.21
N CYS A 97 -9.47 -1.32 7.11
CA CYS A 97 -10.65 -1.46 6.24
C CYS A 97 -10.76 -2.89 5.69
N THR A 98 -9.66 -3.45 5.17
CA THR A 98 -9.62 -4.82 4.64
C THR A 98 -9.95 -5.85 5.74
N ALA A 99 -9.32 -5.74 6.91
CA ALA A 99 -9.59 -6.64 8.04
C ALA A 99 -11.05 -6.58 8.51
N MET A 100 -11.64 -5.38 8.53
CA MET A 100 -13.03 -5.19 8.93
C MET A 100 -14.05 -5.76 7.95
N ILE A 101 -13.72 -5.92 6.67
CA ILE A 101 -14.59 -6.64 5.71
C ILE A 101 -14.86 -8.06 6.20
N TYR A 102 -13.86 -8.72 6.76
CA TYR A 102 -13.97 -10.08 7.29
C TYR A 102 -14.49 -10.07 8.74
N ALA A 103 -13.96 -9.23 9.60
CA ALA A 103 -14.33 -9.18 11.01
C ALA A 103 -15.80 -8.80 11.27
N CYS A 104 -16.47 -8.13 10.32
CA CYS A 104 -17.88 -7.79 10.46
C CYS A 104 -18.83 -8.95 10.05
N LEU A 105 -18.32 -10.05 9.51
CA LEU A 105 -19.12 -11.21 9.08
C LEU A 105 -19.47 -12.11 10.27
N ARG A 106 -20.52 -11.74 11.01
CA ARG A 106 -20.94 -12.42 12.26
C ARG A 106 -21.35 -13.88 12.09
N PHE A 107 -21.68 -14.31 10.88
CA PHE A 107 -22.06 -15.70 10.59
C PHE A 107 -20.87 -16.65 10.44
N ILE A 108 -19.65 -16.11 10.33
CA ILE A 108 -18.39 -16.88 10.34
C ILE A 108 -17.67 -16.55 11.65
N GLN A 109 -17.83 -17.42 12.66
CA GLN A 109 -17.33 -17.15 14.02
C GLN A 109 -15.82 -16.99 14.07
N GLU A 110 -15.07 -17.71 13.21
CA GLU A 110 -13.61 -17.64 13.11
C GLU A 110 -13.13 -16.26 12.63
N TRP A 111 -13.95 -15.54 11.87
CA TRP A 111 -13.63 -14.21 11.33
C TRP A 111 -14.19 -13.08 12.19
N ALA A 112 -15.30 -13.31 12.87
CA ALA A 112 -15.98 -12.33 13.72
C ALA A 112 -15.25 -12.10 15.06
N HIS A 113 -13.92 -11.94 15.01
CA HIS A 113 -13.08 -11.78 16.19
C HIS A 113 -12.03 -10.67 15.99
N GLN A 114 -11.64 -10.01 17.09
CA GLN A 114 -10.62 -8.95 17.07
C GLN A 114 -9.25 -9.45 16.56
N LEU A 115 -8.94 -10.73 16.76
CA LEU A 115 -7.73 -11.36 16.25
C LEU A 115 -7.63 -11.31 14.72
N THR A 116 -8.74 -11.23 14.00
CA THR A 116 -8.74 -11.05 12.54
C THR A 116 -8.01 -9.77 12.14
N ILE A 117 -8.26 -8.66 12.84
CA ILE A 117 -7.58 -7.37 12.58
C ILE A 117 -6.08 -7.50 12.86
N VAL A 118 -5.72 -8.14 13.98
CA VAL A 118 -4.31 -8.37 14.34
C VAL A 118 -3.61 -9.24 13.30
N ASN A 119 -4.23 -10.34 12.89
CA ASN A 119 -3.67 -11.25 11.89
C ASN A 119 -3.46 -10.56 10.54
N PHE A 120 -4.43 -9.79 10.03
CA PHE A 120 -4.26 -9.03 8.79
C PHE A 120 -3.10 -8.04 8.87
N THR A 121 -2.96 -7.34 10.00
CA THR A 121 -1.84 -6.41 10.21
C THR A 121 -0.50 -7.13 10.26
N LEU A 122 -0.40 -8.24 11.01
CA LEU A 122 0.84 -9.02 11.13
C LEU A 122 1.25 -9.68 9.81
N ILE A 123 0.28 -10.23 9.06
CA ILE A 123 0.54 -10.82 7.74
C ILE A 123 0.99 -9.73 6.76
N GLY A 124 0.35 -8.56 6.76
CA GLY A 124 0.74 -7.44 5.92
C GLY A 124 2.16 -6.95 6.23
N LEU A 125 2.50 -6.80 7.51
CA LEU A 125 3.84 -6.42 7.94
C LEU A 125 4.88 -7.47 7.56
N SER A 126 4.63 -8.75 7.86
CA SER A 126 5.59 -9.83 7.58
C SER A 126 5.86 -9.99 6.09
N SER A 127 4.81 -9.99 5.26
CA SER A 127 4.97 -10.08 3.79
C SER A 127 5.67 -8.84 3.21
N GLY A 128 5.36 -7.64 3.73
CA GLY A 128 6.05 -6.42 3.35
C GLY A 128 7.54 -6.43 3.71
N MET A 129 7.89 -6.92 4.90
CA MET A 129 9.28 -7.06 5.33
C MET A 129 10.05 -8.08 4.48
N VAL A 130 9.45 -9.24 4.18
CA VAL A 130 10.05 -10.26 3.30
C VAL A 130 10.33 -9.66 1.91
N LEU A 131 9.36 -8.94 1.34
CA LEU A 131 9.54 -8.28 0.05
C LEU A 131 10.65 -7.21 0.11
N ALA A 132 10.68 -6.40 1.16
CA ALA A 132 11.71 -5.38 1.35
C ALA A 132 13.12 -6.01 1.46
N CYS A 133 13.26 -7.10 2.22
CA CYS A 133 14.53 -7.84 2.32
C CYS A 133 14.95 -8.43 0.97
N ALA A 134 14.02 -9.02 0.21
CA ALA A 134 14.30 -9.57 -1.11
C ALA A 134 14.79 -8.47 -2.08
N LEU A 135 14.12 -7.32 -2.10
CA LEU A 135 14.51 -6.18 -2.93
C LEU A 135 15.88 -5.60 -2.53
N ALA A 136 16.16 -5.54 -1.23
CA ALA A 136 17.45 -5.09 -0.73
C ALA A 136 18.57 -6.04 -1.16
N ALA A 137 18.37 -7.36 -1.04
CA ALA A 137 19.32 -8.37 -1.48
C ALA A 137 19.62 -8.27 -2.98
N LEU A 138 18.57 -8.15 -3.81
CA LEU A 138 18.74 -7.97 -5.27
C LEU A 138 19.48 -6.68 -5.61
N ALA A 139 19.25 -5.59 -4.87
CA ALA A 139 19.93 -4.31 -5.10
C ALA A 139 21.40 -4.37 -4.72
N ASP A 140 21.79 -5.11 -3.69
CA ASP A 140 23.17 -5.29 -3.29
C ASP A 140 23.93 -6.20 -4.26
N GLU A 141 23.32 -7.26 -4.76
CA GLU A 141 23.91 -8.14 -5.78
C GLU A 141 24.21 -7.39 -7.09
N GLN A 142 23.27 -6.50 -7.53
CA GLN A 142 23.51 -5.64 -8.68
C GLN A 142 24.61 -4.58 -8.44
N ALA A 143 24.79 -4.11 -7.24
CA ALA A 143 25.87 -3.20 -6.88
C ALA A 143 27.24 -3.87 -6.96
N VAL A 144 27.34 -5.14 -6.55
CA VAL A 144 28.55 -5.96 -6.64
C VAL A 144 28.91 -6.24 -8.12
N LEU A 145 27.93 -6.62 -8.95
CA LEU A 145 28.16 -6.91 -10.38
C LEU A 145 28.60 -5.70 -11.20
N LYS A 146 28.31 -4.47 -10.78
CA LYS A 146 28.76 -3.23 -11.44
C LYS A 146 30.18 -2.79 -11.04
N THR A 147 30.76 -3.44 -10.03
CA THR A 147 32.11 -3.11 -9.52
C THR A 147 33.21 -3.99 -10.14
N PHE A 148 32.83 -4.99 -10.90
CA PHE A 148 33.67 -5.84 -11.75
C PHE A 148 33.45 -5.55 -13.23
#